data_7f3e46692042c237b91850298cf74957
#
_entry.id   7f3e46692042c237b91850298cf74957
#
_cell.length_a   1.000
_cell.length_b   1.000
_cell.length_c   1.000
_cell.angle_alpha   90.00
_cell.angle_beta   90.00
_cell.angle_gamma   90.00
#
_symmetry.space_group_name_H-M   'P 1'
#
loop_
_entity.id
_entity.type
_entity.pdbx_description
1 polymer ?
#
loop_
_entity_poly.entity_id
_entity_poly.type
_entity_poly.pdbx_seq_one_letter_code
_entity_poly.pdbx_strand_id
1 'polypeptide(L)'
;QAALIAALTQGRDLLIRKVDRSTREHREALLGDQSVSDLFLLMRAWSYASQNKFQLNACKALGIHAQSARTVKPLLEHFLRIAKSEGLDIEPRVVEDAAIQKCMLLGFSDRLAARLDRGTLRCELVHGRRGDLARESVVHGASMFVAAEIREIGKHEGEVQTLLSLATEIDPAWLREYFPKDFESSVVVLWEPSMRRVVAATQETFRGLMLSAKRLEPPPEAQSAALLAEKVQDGELVLKQWDHQVEQWILRLNWLAQTCPELELPVMDEEAERALLESICLGGFGYKDIKERPVMPHLKQWLNPTQREILEKHAPERVKLSNGKTPKLTYSREAPPYLALRIQELYDVTQLPIIAMHKAGVTAHILAPNMRPVQITQDMAGFWKDHYPDIKRELQRRYPKHAWR
;
A
#
# COMPACT_ATOMS: atom_id res chain seq x y z
N GLN A 1 -4.90 31.12 36.29
CA GLN A 1 -4.03 30.66 35.19
C GLN A 1 -4.81 30.50 33.88
N ALA A 2 -5.94 29.80 33.84
CA ALA A 2 -6.75 29.61 32.63
C ALA A 2 -7.16 30.93 31.95
N ALA A 3 -7.62 31.92 32.71
CA ALA A 3 -7.97 33.23 32.16
C ALA A 3 -6.75 33.98 31.58
N LEU A 4 -5.55 33.79 32.16
CA LEU A 4 -4.32 34.36 31.61
C LEU A 4 -3.94 33.68 30.31
N ILE A 5 -4.04 32.34 30.24
CA ILE A 5 -3.78 31.56 28.99
C ILE A 5 -4.75 32.05 27.90
N ALA A 6 -6.04 32.17 28.19
CA ALA A 6 -7.03 32.68 27.26
C ALA A 6 -6.70 34.09 26.76
N ALA A 7 -6.21 34.96 27.65
CA ALA A 7 -5.80 36.33 27.28
C ALA A 7 -4.54 36.33 26.41
N LEU A 8 -3.59 35.43 26.67
CA LEU A 8 -2.33 35.28 25.90
C LEU A 8 -2.57 34.72 24.51
N THR A 9 -3.53 33.80 24.34
CA THR A 9 -3.84 33.21 23.02
C THR A 9 -4.59 34.17 22.09
N GLN A 10 -5.24 35.20 22.63
CA GLN A 10 -5.94 36.22 21.84
C GLN A 10 -5.11 37.50 21.57
N GLY A 11 -4.00 37.64 22.28
CA GLY A 11 -3.10 38.77 22.16
C GLY A 11 -2.19 38.70 20.93
N ARG A 12 -1.48 39.83 20.67
CA ARG A 12 -0.35 39.80 19.72
C ARG A 12 0.85 39.15 20.37
N ASP A 13 1.82 38.73 19.54
CA ASP A 13 3.09 38.14 20.00
C ASP A 13 3.66 38.94 21.19
N LEU A 14 3.78 38.25 22.33
CA LEU A 14 4.32 38.84 23.55
C LEU A 14 5.87 38.88 23.50
N LEU A 15 6.50 37.88 22.91
CA LEU A 15 7.94 37.79 22.82
C LEU A 15 8.42 38.15 21.40
N ILE A 16 9.52 38.90 21.36
CA ILE A 16 10.23 39.21 20.11
C ILE A 16 10.89 37.94 19.60
N ARG A 17 10.57 37.51 18.38
CA ARG A 17 11.05 36.25 17.78
C ARG A 17 12.56 36.27 17.49
N LYS A 18 13.08 37.39 16.99
CA LYS A 18 14.50 37.58 16.69
C LYS A 18 15.12 38.53 17.68
N VAL A 19 15.86 38.02 18.62
CA VAL A 19 16.64 38.78 19.60
C VAL A 19 18.12 38.38 19.45
N ASP A 20 19.00 39.29 19.90
CA ASP A 20 20.43 39.02 20.02
C ASP A 20 20.74 37.92 21.07
N ARG A 21 21.95 37.39 21.03
CA ARG A 21 22.38 36.28 21.90
C ARG A 21 22.28 36.67 23.38
N SER A 22 22.69 37.87 23.73
CA SER A 22 22.69 38.37 25.12
C SER A 22 21.28 38.45 25.69
N THR A 23 20.32 39.00 24.91
CA THR A 23 18.92 39.05 25.28
C THR A 23 18.30 37.67 25.45
N ARG A 24 18.71 36.71 24.60
CA ARG A 24 18.26 35.32 24.71
C ARG A 24 18.78 34.65 25.98
N GLU A 25 20.07 34.71 26.25
CA GLU A 25 20.68 34.15 27.45
C GLU A 25 20.09 34.74 28.72
N HIS A 26 19.83 36.08 28.74
CA HIS A 26 19.17 36.74 29.86
C HIS A 26 17.69 36.28 30.03
N ARG A 27 16.96 36.10 28.94
CA ARG A 27 15.61 35.54 28.98
C ARG A 27 15.59 34.11 29.53
N GLU A 28 16.46 33.25 29.06
CA GLU A 28 16.61 31.85 29.50
C GLU A 28 16.99 31.79 30.99
N ALA A 29 17.89 32.64 31.45
CA ALA A 29 18.29 32.68 32.85
C ALA A 29 17.14 33.09 33.80
N LEU A 30 16.28 34.01 33.38
CA LEU A 30 15.20 34.55 34.24
C LEU A 30 13.88 33.80 34.05
N LEU A 31 13.54 33.36 32.85
CA LEU A 31 12.26 32.72 32.56
C LEU A 31 12.37 31.20 32.41
N GLY A 32 13.60 30.66 32.37
CA GLY A 32 13.90 29.26 32.12
C GLY A 32 14.04 28.98 30.63
N ASP A 33 14.94 28.05 30.32
CA ASP A 33 15.28 27.58 28.96
C ASP A 33 14.44 26.36 28.52
N GLN A 34 13.96 25.61 29.50
CA GLN A 34 13.13 24.43 29.30
C GLN A 34 11.73 24.63 29.85
N SER A 35 10.76 24.25 29.07
CA SER A 35 9.37 24.29 29.49
C SER A 35 8.57 23.26 28.70
N VAL A 36 7.60 22.67 29.35
CA VAL A 36 6.64 21.73 28.72
C VAL A 36 5.56 22.46 27.92
N SER A 37 5.59 23.82 27.91
CA SER A 37 4.60 24.61 27.18
C SER A 37 5.13 26.01 26.85
N ASP A 38 4.90 26.44 25.60
CA ASP A 38 5.14 27.83 25.18
C ASP A 38 4.29 28.81 26.01
N LEU A 39 3.09 28.40 26.39
CA LEU A 39 2.19 29.22 27.20
C LEU A 39 2.76 29.47 28.62
N PHE A 40 3.46 28.50 29.19
CA PHE A 40 4.09 28.71 30.51
C PHE A 40 5.24 29.71 30.41
N LEU A 41 6.00 29.71 29.34
CA LEU A 41 7.01 30.74 29.09
C LEU A 41 6.36 32.11 28.94
N LEU A 42 5.26 32.20 28.18
CA LEU A 42 4.53 33.45 28.00
C LEU A 42 3.89 33.96 29.30
N MET A 43 3.38 33.08 30.14
CA MET A 43 2.86 33.42 31.48
C MET A 43 3.96 34.03 32.38
N ARG A 44 5.15 33.40 32.40
CA ARG A 44 6.30 33.91 33.16
C ARG A 44 6.77 35.26 32.62
N ALA A 45 6.85 35.41 31.29
CA ALA A 45 7.19 36.68 30.65
C ALA A 45 6.21 37.80 30.97
N TRP A 46 4.91 37.49 30.92
CA TRP A 46 3.88 38.48 31.27
C TRP A 46 3.92 38.85 32.75
N SER A 47 4.11 37.88 33.65
CA SER A 47 4.25 38.12 35.09
C SER A 47 5.42 39.04 35.41
N TYR A 48 6.60 38.77 34.77
CA TYR A 48 7.76 39.64 34.89
C TYR A 48 7.47 41.06 34.41
N ALA A 49 6.85 41.20 33.21
CA ALA A 49 6.50 42.51 32.69
C ALA A 49 5.53 43.25 33.61
N SER A 50 4.55 42.56 34.17
CA SER A 50 3.55 43.13 35.11
C SER A 50 4.18 43.61 36.41
N GLN A 51 5.06 42.79 37.01
CA GLN A 51 5.81 43.15 38.23
C GLN A 51 6.67 44.39 38.04
N ASN A 52 7.25 44.55 36.82
CA ASN A 52 8.04 45.74 36.46
C ASN A 52 7.18 46.86 35.85
N LYS A 53 5.85 46.86 36.10
CA LYS A 53 4.90 47.91 35.66
C LYS A 53 4.97 48.18 34.14
N PHE A 54 5.31 47.15 33.36
CA PHE A 54 5.47 47.22 31.91
C PHE A 54 6.48 48.27 31.42
N GLN A 55 7.52 48.55 32.22
CA GLN A 55 8.59 49.49 31.84
C GLN A 55 9.33 49.00 30.60
N LEU A 56 9.56 49.93 29.65
CA LEU A 56 10.16 49.59 28.34
C LEU A 56 11.52 48.96 28.48
N ASN A 57 12.40 49.51 29.38
CA ASN A 57 13.74 49.00 29.56
C ASN A 57 13.78 47.56 30.12
N ALA A 58 12.93 47.28 31.13
CA ALA A 58 12.80 45.95 31.72
C ALA A 58 12.28 44.92 30.67
N CYS A 59 11.22 45.30 29.94
CA CYS A 59 10.69 44.44 28.88
C CYS A 59 11.70 44.19 27.75
N LYS A 60 12.42 45.24 27.31
CA LYS A 60 13.44 45.12 26.24
C LYS A 60 14.58 44.20 26.61
N ALA A 61 15.02 44.22 27.89
CA ALA A 61 16.10 43.36 28.38
C ALA A 61 15.81 41.84 28.19
N LEU A 62 14.53 41.44 28.16
CA LEU A 62 14.09 40.06 27.93
C LEU A 62 13.44 39.86 26.54
N GLY A 63 13.49 40.89 25.69
CA GLY A 63 12.81 40.82 24.38
C GLY A 63 11.30 40.66 24.50
N ILE A 64 10.68 41.32 25.46
CA ILE A 64 9.22 41.37 25.65
C ILE A 64 8.67 42.61 24.96
N HIS A 65 7.60 42.47 24.22
CA HIS A 65 6.84 43.61 23.67
C HIS A 65 5.99 44.27 24.77
N ALA A 66 6.49 45.38 25.35
CA ALA A 66 5.84 46.08 26.46
C ALA A 66 4.39 46.51 26.13
N GLN A 67 4.12 46.94 24.90
CA GLN A 67 2.77 47.32 24.48
C GLN A 67 1.85 46.08 24.41
N SER A 68 2.30 44.98 23.80
CA SER A 68 1.54 43.71 23.78
C SER A 68 1.26 43.21 25.20
N ALA A 69 2.28 43.26 26.10
CA ALA A 69 2.11 42.87 27.49
C ALA A 69 1.04 43.70 28.22
N ARG A 70 0.94 45.01 27.95
CA ARG A 70 -0.09 45.87 28.52
C ARG A 70 -1.49 45.50 28.03
N THR A 71 -1.67 45.09 26.77
CA THR A 71 -2.99 44.71 26.22
C THR A 71 -3.55 43.42 26.79
N VAL A 72 -2.68 42.52 27.32
CA VAL A 72 -3.13 41.29 27.99
C VAL A 72 -3.91 41.57 29.27
N LYS A 73 -3.56 42.61 30.02
CA LYS A 73 -4.20 42.93 31.32
C LYS A 73 -5.70 43.14 31.22
N PRO A 74 -6.24 44.03 30.34
CA PRO A 74 -7.68 44.19 30.18
C PRO A 74 -8.41 42.92 29.75
N LEU A 75 -7.77 42.10 28.90
CA LEU A 75 -8.31 40.79 28.47
C LEU A 75 -8.40 39.82 29.65
N LEU A 76 -7.36 39.73 30.46
CA LEU A 76 -7.35 38.90 31.67
C LEU A 76 -8.50 39.35 32.63
N GLU A 77 -8.64 40.66 32.91
CA GLU A 77 -9.72 41.17 33.75
C GLU A 77 -11.11 40.88 33.15
N HIS A 78 -11.22 40.92 31.85
CA HIS A 78 -12.46 40.56 31.16
C HIS A 78 -12.80 39.08 31.35
N PHE A 79 -11.85 38.18 31.12
CA PHE A 79 -12.05 36.74 31.31
C PHE A 79 -12.32 36.35 32.76
N LEU A 80 -11.69 37.03 33.74
CA LEU A 80 -11.98 36.81 35.15
C LEU A 80 -13.41 37.23 35.49
N ARG A 81 -13.93 38.36 34.94
CA ARG A 81 -15.32 38.76 35.12
C ARG A 81 -16.30 37.74 34.55
N ILE A 82 -16.02 37.23 33.34
CA ILE A 82 -16.83 36.15 32.74
C ILE A 82 -16.80 34.90 33.64
N ALA A 83 -15.62 34.44 34.05
CA ALA A 83 -15.49 33.29 34.94
C ALA A 83 -16.33 33.48 36.24
N LYS A 84 -16.28 34.63 36.83
CA LYS A 84 -17.07 34.95 38.02
C LYS A 84 -18.57 34.92 37.74
N SER A 85 -19.03 35.49 36.61
CA SER A 85 -20.45 35.47 36.24
C SER A 85 -20.98 34.07 35.98
N GLU A 86 -20.11 33.15 35.51
CA GLU A 86 -20.42 31.73 35.31
C GLU A 86 -20.27 30.90 36.59
N GLY A 87 -20.03 31.53 37.75
CA GLY A 87 -19.91 30.83 39.03
C GLY A 87 -18.61 30.05 39.24
N LEU A 88 -17.59 30.31 38.40
CA LEU A 88 -16.29 29.65 38.53
C LEU A 88 -15.48 30.33 39.66
N ASP A 89 -14.69 29.52 40.37
CA ASP A 89 -13.75 29.99 41.37
C ASP A 89 -12.58 30.75 40.70
N ILE A 90 -12.44 32.03 41.05
CA ILE A 90 -11.41 32.93 40.53
C ILE A 90 -10.24 33.16 41.49
N GLU A 91 -10.28 32.52 42.69
CA GLU A 91 -9.21 32.71 43.67
C GLU A 91 -7.88 32.11 43.15
N PRO A 92 -6.79 32.86 43.36
CA PRO A 92 -5.46 32.40 42.95
C PRO A 92 -5.09 31.07 43.66
N ARG A 93 -4.91 30.01 42.87
CA ARG A 93 -4.43 28.74 43.38
C ARG A 93 -3.16 28.30 42.62
N VAL A 94 -2.27 27.64 43.30
CA VAL A 94 -1.18 26.94 42.65
C VAL A 94 -1.76 25.64 42.03
N VAL A 95 -1.68 25.52 40.76
CA VAL A 95 -2.14 24.36 39.98
C VAL A 95 -0.92 23.69 39.38
N GLU A 96 -0.89 22.35 39.46
CA GLU A 96 0.19 21.58 38.83
C GLU A 96 0.18 21.77 37.31
N ASP A 97 1.36 21.82 36.71
CA ASP A 97 1.52 22.01 35.27
C ASP A 97 0.78 20.91 34.47
N ALA A 98 0.78 19.66 34.95
CA ALA A 98 0.06 18.56 34.36
C ALA A 98 -1.45 18.80 34.25
N ALA A 99 -2.07 19.48 35.23
CA ALA A 99 -3.51 19.79 35.16
C ALA A 99 -3.81 20.78 34.03
N ILE A 100 -2.92 21.77 33.82
CA ILE A 100 -3.05 22.72 32.71
C ILE A 100 -2.81 22.03 31.37
N GLN A 101 -1.79 21.16 31.26
CA GLN A 101 -1.52 20.38 30.05
C GLN A 101 -2.73 19.50 29.68
N LYS A 102 -3.39 18.85 30.65
CA LYS A 102 -4.63 18.08 30.44
C LYS A 102 -5.78 18.97 29.94
N CYS A 103 -5.94 20.18 30.49
CA CYS A 103 -6.92 21.13 29.97
C CYS A 103 -6.61 21.57 28.54
N MET A 104 -5.32 21.76 28.20
CA MET A 104 -4.92 22.09 26.83
C MET A 104 -5.20 20.94 25.89
N LEU A 105 -4.94 19.69 26.29
CA LEU A 105 -5.29 18.50 25.50
C LEU A 105 -6.80 18.44 25.25
N LEU A 106 -7.63 18.64 26.27
CA LEU A 106 -9.10 18.59 26.13
C LEU A 106 -9.61 19.70 25.21
N GLY A 107 -9.04 20.91 25.31
CA GLY A 107 -9.46 22.06 24.52
C GLY A 107 -8.98 22.08 23.08
N PHE A 108 -7.87 21.39 22.78
CA PHE A 108 -7.20 21.43 21.47
C PHE A 108 -6.86 20.03 20.95
N SER A 109 -7.63 19.01 21.33
CA SER A 109 -7.38 17.63 20.90
C SER A 109 -7.43 17.42 19.37
N ASP A 110 -8.13 18.31 18.65
CA ASP A 110 -8.17 18.37 17.18
C ASP A 110 -6.88 18.93 16.55
N ARG A 111 -5.95 19.40 17.37
CA ARG A 111 -4.64 19.96 16.99
C ARG A 111 -3.48 19.21 17.62
N LEU A 112 -3.72 17.97 18.04
CA LEU A 112 -2.69 17.08 18.53
C LEU A 112 -1.72 16.76 17.40
N ALA A 113 -0.43 16.84 17.70
CA ALA A 113 0.65 16.59 16.75
C ALA A 113 1.73 15.70 17.38
N ALA A 114 2.32 14.83 16.57
CA ALA A 114 3.50 14.05 16.91
C ALA A 114 4.67 14.43 16.00
N ARG A 115 5.87 14.46 16.58
CA ARG A 115 7.11 14.67 15.82
C ARG A 115 7.41 13.45 14.95
N LEU A 116 7.68 13.65 13.66
CA LEU A 116 8.07 12.56 12.77
C LEU A 116 9.45 11.97 13.13
N ASP A 117 10.35 12.84 13.55
CA ASP A 117 11.69 12.47 14.04
C ASP A 117 12.24 13.53 15.00
N ARG A 118 13.33 13.18 15.71
CA ARG A 118 13.97 14.10 16.66
C ARG A 118 14.85 15.17 16.00
N GLY A 119 15.23 14.96 14.74
CA GLY A 119 16.17 15.85 14.02
C GLY A 119 15.50 16.98 13.26
N THR A 120 14.19 16.89 13.00
CA THR A 120 13.43 17.90 12.25
C THR A 120 12.27 18.48 13.07
N LEU A 121 11.73 19.61 12.64
CA LEU A 121 10.54 20.21 13.23
C LEU A 121 9.24 19.69 12.59
N ARG A 122 9.35 18.74 11.66
CA ARG A 122 8.20 18.17 10.96
C ARG A 122 7.33 17.36 11.88
N CYS A 123 6.04 17.58 11.78
CA CYS A 123 5.02 16.94 12.60
C CYS A 123 3.91 16.36 11.73
N GLU A 124 3.34 15.26 12.19
CA GLU A 124 2.06 14.75 11.74
C GLU A 124 1.00 15.10 12.78
N LEU A 125 -0.16 15.54 12.30
CA LEU A 125 -1.29 15.90 13.15
C LEU A 125 -2.40 14.86 12.98
N VAL A 126 -3.33 14.87 13.92
CA VAL A 126 -4.61 14.16 13.77
C VAL A 126 -5.28 14.52 12.45
N HIS A 127 -6.08 13.57 11.90
CA HIS A 127 -6.76 13.68 10.61
C HIS A 127 -5.82 13.80 9.40
N GLY A 128 -4.61 13.20 9.48
CA GLY A 128 -3.67 13.10 8.37
C GLY A 128 -3.04 14.42 7.92
N ARG A 129 -3.15 15.50 8.71
CA ARG A 129 -2.53 16.78 8.42
C ARG A 129 -1.04 16.75 8.76
N ARG A 130 -0.28 17.65 8.16
CA ARG A 130 1.15 17.84 8.44
C ARG A 130 1.47 19.30 8.69
N GLY A 131 2.51 19.57 9.49
CA GLY A 131 2.98 20.91 9.79
C GLY A 131 4.36 20.89 10.40
N ASP A 132 4.92 22.08 10.61
CA ASP A 132 6.22 22.25 11.25
C ASP A 132 6.04 22.95 12.60
N LEU A 133 6.67 22.43 13.66
CA LEU A 133 6.74 23.12 14.94
C LEU A 133 7.51 24.43 14.77
N ALA A 134 7.02 25.53 15.35
CA ALA A 134 7.67 26.81 15.31
C ALA A 134 9.09 26.75 15.90
N ARG A 135 10.04 27.37 15.22
CA ARG A 135 11.46 27.37 15.66
C ARG A 135 11.69 28.04 17.01
N GLU A 136 10.83 28.96 17.37
CA GLU A 136 10.84 29.69 18.65
C GLU A 136 10.17 28.93 19.80
N SER A 137 9.49 27.79 19.52
CA SER A 137 8.87 26.97 20.56
C SER A 137 9.92 26.44 21.54
N VAL A 138 9.56 26.32 22.81
CA VAL A 138 10.39 25.70 23.85
C VAL A 138 10.12 24.19 24.00
N VAL A 139 9.20 23.65 23.21
CA VAL A 139 8.72 22.25 23.29
C VAL A 139 9.43 21.35 22.26
N HIS A 140 10.65 21.70 21.86
CA HIS A 140 11.40 20.94 20.84
C HIS A 140 11.73 19.49 21.23
N GLY A 141 11.81 19.21 22.54
CA GLY A 141 12.12 17.87 23.06
C GLY A 141 10.93 16.92 23.10
N ALA A 142 9.71 17.45 23.03
CA ALA A 142 8.50 16.65 23.12
C ALA A 142 8.27 15.80 21.87
N SER A 143 7.90 14.54 22.07
CA SER A 143 7.47 13.65 20.99
C SER A 143 6.05 13.93 20.54
N MET A 144 5.21 14.44 21.43
CA MET A 144 3.80 14.72 21.20
C MET A 144 3.38 16.01 21.93
N PHE A 145 2.56 16.83 21.26
CA PHE A 145 2.09 18.09 21.81
C PHE A 145 0.75 18.50 21.17
N VAL A 146 0.04 19.41 21.80
CA VAL A 146 -1.06 20.15 21.18
C VAL A 146 -0.60 21.56 20.80
N ALA A 147 -1.03 22.05 19.63
CA ALA A 147 -0.75 23.42 19.18
C ALA A 147 -1.98 24.29 19.36
N ALA A 148 -1.95 25.26 20.28
CA ALA A 148 -3.07 26.18 20.45
C ALA A 148 -3.27 27.10 19.23
N GLU A 149 -2.25 27.27 18.40
CA GLU A 149 -2.30 28.08 17.18
C GLU A 149 -1.73 27.32 15.99
N ILE A 150 -2.47 27.32 14.88
CA ILE A 150 -2.05 26.80 13.57
C ILE A 150 -2.13 27.97 12.58
N ARG A 151 -1.03 28.25 11.88
CA ARG A 151 -0.95 29.30 10.86
C ARG A 151 -0.55 28.69 9.53
N GLU A 152 -1.19 29.10 8.46
CA GLU A 152 -0.77 28.80 7.10
C GLU A 152 0.05 29.96 6.55
N ILE A 153 1.27 29.69 6.15
CA ILE A 153 2.19 30.67 5.59
C ILE A 153 2.41 30.31 4.13
N GLY A 154 2.04 31.19 3.22
CA GLY A 154 2.31 31.03 1.79
C GLY A 154 3.83 31.08 1.53
N LYS A 155 4.37 30.09 0.82
CA LYS A 155 5.69 30.12 0.23
C LYS A 155 5.62 30.61 -1.22
N HIS A 156 6.76 31.06 -1.77
CA HIS A 156 6.88 31.28 -3.20
C HIS A 156 6.52 29.99 -3.95
N GLU A 157 5.79 30.08 -5.08
CA GLU A 157 5.36 28.97 -5.95
C GLU A 157 4.08 28.21 -5.52
N GLY A 158 3.24 28.79 -4.63
CA GLY A 158 1.93 28.19 -4.29
C GLY A 158 1.97 27.09 -3.23
N GLU A 159 3.15 26.80 -2.67
CA GLU A 159 3.24 25.90 -1.50
C GLU A 159 2.79 26.62 -0.22
N VAL A 160 1.91 25.98 0.55
CA VAL A 160 1.47 26.44 1.86
C VAL A 160 2.22 25.64 2.93
N GLN A 161 2.90 26.37 3.82
CA GLN A 161 3.52 25.77 5.00
C GLN A 161 2.60 25.98 6.21
N THR A 162 2.22 24.86 6.86
CA THR A 162 1.49 24.88 8.12
C THR A 162 2.45 25.00 9.28
N LEU A 163 2.37 26.10 10.03
CA LEU A 163 3.20 26.35 11.20
C LEU A 163 2.38 26.10 12.48
N LEU A 164 2.94 25.30 13.39
CA LEU A 164 2.37 24.94 14.69
C LEU A 164 3.04 25.79 15.76
N SER A 165 2.29 26.59 16.48
CA SER A 165 2.79 27.48 17.54
C SER A 165 1.93 27.39 18.80
N LEU A 166 2.42 27.98 19.89
CA LEU A 166 1.83 27.84 21.24
C LEU A 166 1.67 26.36 21.63
N ALA A 167 2.76 25.62 21.45
CA ALA A 167 2.79 24.18 21.70
C ALA A 167 2.80 23.88 23.21
N THR A 168 2.12 22.80 23.57
CA THR A 168 2.09 22.23 24.93
C THR A 168 2.31 20.73 24.86
N GLU A 169 3.34 20.24 25.51
CA GLU A 169 3.69 18.81 25.59
C GLU A 169 2.55 18.02 26.23
N ILE A 170 2.29 16.83 25.68
CA ILE A 170 1.23 15.94 26.13
C ILE A 170 1.83 14.55 26.43
N ASP A 171 1.45 13.99 27.57
CA ASP A 171 1.71 12.60 27.88
C ASP A 171 0.73 11.73 27.06
N PRO A 172 1.22 10.81 26.21
CA PRO A 172 0.37 9.92 25.43
C PRO A 172 -0.61 9.08 26.27
N ALA A 173 -0.31 8.82 27.55
CA ALA A 173 -1.20 8.08 28.44
C ALA A 173 -2.54 8.81 28.65
N TRP A 174 -2.54 10.13 28.63
CA TRP A 174 -3.78 10.93 28.80
C TRP A 174 -4.75 10.78 27.63
N LEU A 175 -4.27 10.41 26.44
CA LEU A 175 -5.15 10.13 25.29
C LEU A 175 -6.10 8.98 25.62
N ARG A 176 -5.58 7.91 26.23
CA ARG A 176 -6.42 6.76 26.62
C ARG A 176 -7.35 7.08 27.79
N GLU A 177 -6.90 7.93 28.70
CA GLU A 177 -7.71 8.39 29.85
C GLU A 177 -8.94 9.18 29.38
N TYR A 178 -8.76 10.13 28.43
CA TYR A 178 -9.82 11.07 28.05
C TYR A 178 -10.54 10.71 26.75
N PHE A 179 -9.91 9.97 25.85
CA PHE A 179 -10.45 9.67 24.51
C PHE A 179 -10.33 8.17 24.13
N PRO A 180 -10.80 7.26 25.01
CA PRO A 180 -10.59 5.81 24.78
C PRO A 180 -11.24 5.28 23.50
N LYS A 181 -12.24 5.97 22.95
CA LYS A 181 -13.00 5.57 21.77
C LYS A 181 -12.36 6.02 20.44
N ASP A 182 -11.35 6.86 20.50
CA ASP A 182 -10.75 7.50 19.32
C ASP A 182 -9.49 6.75 18.85
N PHE A 183 -9.27 5.57 19.40
CA PHE A 183 -8.17 4.66 19.00
C PHE A 183 -8.65 3.65 17.99
N GLU A 184 -7.84 3.44 16.96
CA GLU A 184 -8.05 2.41 15.97
C GLU A 184 -6.80 1.51 15.93
N SER A 185 -7.03 0.20 15.81
CA SER A 185 -5.96 -0.78 15.61
C SER A 185 -6.19 -1.48 14.28
N SER A 186 -5.17 -1.51 13.44
CA SER A 186 -5.20 -2.16 12.12
C SER A 186 -3.94 -2.98 11.89
N VAL A 187 -4.07 -3.99 11.02
CA VAL A 187 -2.92 -4.75 10.52
C VAL A 187 -2.64 -4.27 9.11
N VAL A 188 -1.43 -3.80 8.89
CA VAL A 188 -0.94 -3.40 7.58
C VAL A 188 0.03 -4.46 7.07
N VAL A 189 -0.22 -4.95 5.85
CA VAL A 189 0.60 -5.95 5.17
C VAL A 189 1.20 -5.30 3.93
N LEU A 190 2.53 -5.39 3.79
CA LEU A 190 3.28 -4.72 2.74
C LEU A 190 4.29 -5.66 2.09
N TRP A 191 4.54 -5.45 0.81
CA TRP A 191 5.66 -6.06 0.10
C TRP A 191 6.94 -5.29 0.36
N GLU A 192 7.98 -6.00 0.82
CA GLU A 192 9.33 -5.43 1.01
C GLU A 192 10.23 -5.90 -0.14
N PRO A 193 10.46 -5.05 -1.16
CA PRO A 193 11.19 -5.44 -2.37
C PRO A 193 12.63 -5.86 -2.12
N SER A 194 13.32 -5.20 -1.17
CA SER A 194 14.73 -5.48 -0.87
C SER A 194 14.94 -6.90 -0.33
N MET A 195 13.99 -7.40 0.42
CA MET A 195 14.01 -8.74 1.01
C MET A 195 13.17 -9.75 0.20
N ARG A 196 12.42 -9.29 -0.79
CA ARG A 196 11.46 -10.07 -1.58
C ARG A 196 10.51 -10.90 -0.69
N ARG A 197 9.95 -10.24 0.33
CA ARG A 197 9.05 -10.87 1.29
C ARG A 197 7.92 -9.95 1.73
N VAL A 198 6.87 -10.54 2.21
CA VAL A 198 5.76 -9.86 2.88
C VAL A 198 6.17 -9.54 4.31
N VAL A 199 5.88 -8.32 4.74
CA VAL A 199 6.02 -7.86 6.12
C VAL A 199 4.69 -7.36 6.62
N ALA A 200 4.43 -7.50 7.92
CA ALA A 200 3.22 -6.98 8.52
C ALA A 200 3.53 -6.26 9.83
N ALA A 201 2.70 -5.27 10.14
CA ALA A 201 2.73 -4.56 11.40
C ALA A 201 1.32 -4.31 11.92
N THR A 202 1.13 -4.49 13.21
CA THR A 202 -0.03 -3.95 13.89
C THR A 202 0.23 -2.48 14.16
N GLN A 203 -0.61 -1.61 13.62
CA GLN A 203 -0.55 -0.18 13.82
C GLN A 203 -1.66 0.25 14.77
N GLU A 204 -1.32 1.17 15.66
CA GLU A 204 -2.29 1.84 16.50
C GLU A 204 -2.30 3.33 16.17
N THR A 205 -3.46 3.85 15.90
CA THR A 205 -3.66 5.25 15.57
C THR A 205 -4.64 5.92 16.53
N PHE A 206 -4.50 7.23 16.68
CA PHE A 206 -5.45 8.09 17.38
C PHE A 206 -5.95 9.13 16.38
N ARG A 207 -7.22 9.06 15.98
CA ARG A 207 -7.81 9.94 14.95
C ARG A 207 -6.94 10.06 13.70
N GLY A 208 -6.39 8.93 13.23
CA GLY A 208 -5.50 8.85 12.07
C GLY A 208 -4.05 9.22 12.33
N LEU A 209 -3.67 9.71 13.52
CA LEU A 209 -2.28 9.95 13.90
C LEU A 209 -1.65 8.63 14.37
N MET A 210 -0.55 8.22 13.76
CA MET A 210 0.16 6.99 14.14
C MET A 210 0.84 7.16 15.49
N LEU A 211 0.49 6.30 16.45
CA LEU A 211 1.08 6.28 17.79
C LEU A 211 2.14 5.19 17.92
N SER A 212 1.86 4.02 17.36
CA SER A 212 2.80 2.90 17.40
C SER A 212 2.62 1.98 16.20
N ALA A 213 3.71 1.35 15.78
CA ALA A 213 3.71 0.26 14.82
C ALA A 213 4.56 -0.87 15.40
N LYS A 214 3.96 -2.05 15.57
CA LYS A 214 4.65 -3.25 16.06
C LYS A 214 4.66 -4.29 14.97
N ARG A 215 5.84 -4.82 14.66
CA ARG A 215 6.00 -5.90 13.68
C ARG A 215 5.16 -7.11 14.11
N LEU A 216 4.41 -7.64 13.15
CA LEU A 216 3.60 -8.84 13.32
C LEU A 216 4.27 -10.00 12.58
N GLU A 217 4.65 -11.04 13.32
CA GLU A 217 5.27 -12.26 12.77
C GLU A 217 4.61 -13.51 13.36
N PRO A 218 4.20 -14.43 12.48
CA PRO A 218 4.18 -14.33 11.03
C PRO A 218 3.14 -13.30 10.53
N PRO A 219 3.31 -12.76 9.31
CA PRO A 219 2.27 -11.97 8.66
C PRO A 219 0.97 -12.77 8.48
N PRO A 220 -0.21 -12.13 8.38
CA PRO A 220 -1.46 -12.82 8.12
C PRO A 220 -1.42 -13.61 6.81
N GLU A 221 -1.75 -14.89 6.88
CA GLU A 221 -1.53 -15.86 5.82
C GLU A 221 -2.32 -15.51 4.54
N ALA A 222 -3.62 -15.24 4.65
CA ALA A 222 -4.46 -14.92 3.51
C ALA A 222 -4.04 -13.63 2.81
N GLN A 223 -3.73 -12.55 3.57
CA GLN A 223 -3.28 -11.29 3.01
C GLN A 223 -1.89 -11.42 2.37
N SER A 224 -1.02 -12.25 2.95
CA SER A 224 0.29 -12.54 2.38
C SER A 224 0.18 -13.31 1.07
N ALA A 225 -0.72 -14.29 0.99
CA ALA A 225 -0.97 -15.05 -0.22
C ALA A 225 -1.53 -14.17 -1.34
N ALA A 226 -2.50 -13.31 -1.04
CA ALA A 226 -3.07 -12.36 -2.00
C ALA A 226 -2.00 -11.39 -2.54
N LEU A 227 -1.15 -10.84 -1.67
CA LEU A 227 -0.09 -9.93 -2.08
C LEU A 227 0.99 -10.63 -2.92
N LEU A 228 1.38 -11.86 -2.57
CA LEU A 228 2.31 -12.66 -3.37
C LEU A 228 1.72 -13.03 -4.73
N ALA A 229 0.42 -13.38 -4.78
CA ALA A 229 -0.29 -13.67 -6.03
C ALA A 229 -0.32 -12.44 -6.95
N GLU A 230 -0.61 -11.26 -6.41
CA GLU A 230 -0.54 -9.99 -7.14
C GLU A 230 0.85 -9.79 -7.75
N LYS A 231 1.92 -9.99 -6.97
CA LYS A 231 3.30 -9.84 -7.46
C LYS A 231 3.69 -10.86 -8.53
N VAL A 232 3.09 -12.05 -8.51
CA VAL A 232 3.26 -13.03 -9.59
C VAL A 232 2.49 -12.59 -10.84
N GLN A 233 1.25 -12.13 -10.70
CA GLN A 233 0.40 -11.69 -11.80
C GLN A 233 0.98 -10.45 -12.51
N ASP A 234 1.57 -9.52 -11.74
CA ASP A 234 2.28 -8.34 -12.27
C ASP A 234 3.63 -8.68 -12.94
N GLY A 235 4.09 -9.93 -12.86
CA GLY A 235 5.37 -10.36 -13.42
C GLY A 235 6.60 -9.99 -12.60
N GLU A 236 6.45 -9.41 -11.40
CA GLU A 236 7.56 -9.13 -10.48
C GLU A 236 8.17 -10.41 -9.91
N LEU A 237 7.36 -11.45 -9.72
CA LEU A 237 7.75 -12.76 -9.24
C LEU A 237 7.41 -13.82 -10.28
N VAL A 238 8.23 -14.86 -10.37
CA VAL A 238 8.05 -15.95 -11.33
C VAL A 238 7.95 -17.29 -10.59
N LEU A 239 6.87 -18.03 -10.80
CA LEU A 239 6.74 -19.41 -10.37
C LEU A 239 7.46 -20.30 -11.39
N LYS A 240 8.53 -20.97 -10.98
CA LYS A 240 9.34 -21.80 -11.91
C LYS A 240 8.60 -23.02 -12.45
N GLN A 241 7.58 -23.48 -11.74
CA GLN A 241 6.73 -24.60 -12.14
C GLN A 241 5.51 -24.15 -12.97
N TRP A 242 5.40 -22.84 -13.31
CA TRP A 242 4.47 -22.35 -14.32
C TRP A 242 5.10 -22.51 -15.70
N ASP A 243 5.01 -23.73 -16.22
CA ASP A 243 5.65 -24.15 -17.45
C ASP A 243 4.67 -24.27 -18.63
N HIS A 244 5.17 -24.68 -19.77
CA HIS A 244 4.37 -24.90 -20.98
C HIS A 244 3.24 -25.92 -20.77
N GLN A 245 3.36 -26.87 -19.84
CA GLN A 245 2.29 -27.84 -19.59
C GLN A 245 1.12 -27.17 -18.86
N VAL A 246 1.42 -26.28 -17.91
CA VAL A 246 0.43 -25.45 -17.21
C VAL A 246 -0.32 -24.58 -18.21
N GLU A 247 0.40 -23.86 -19.07
CA GLU A 247 -0.18 -23.02 -20.12
C GLU A 247 -1.11 -23.82 -21.04
N GLN A 248 -0.65 -24.96 -21.52
CA GLN A 248 -1.45 -25.82 -22.40
C GLN A 248 -2.68 -26.38 -21.70
N TRP A 249 -2.62 -26.66 -20.41
CA TRP A 249 -3.78 -27.12 -19.65
C TRP A 249 -4.85 -26.02 -19.54
N ILE A 250 -4.44 -24.79 -19.25
CA ILE A 250 -5.34 -23.63 -19.20
C ILE A 250 -5.98 -23.38 -20.58
N LEU A 251 -5.17 -23.38 -21.63
CA LEU A 251 -5.64 -23.20 -23.01
C LEU A 251 -6.65 -24.27 -23.42
N ARG A 252 -6.43 -25.55 -23.06
CA ARG A 252 -7.37 -26.64 -23.28
C ARG A 252 -8.72 -26.40 -22.61
N LEU A 253 -8.69 -26.02 -21.33
CA LEU A 253 -9.88 -25.76 -20.54
C LEU A 253 -10.70 -24.62 -21.15
N ASN A 254 -10.05 -23.48 -21.37
CA ASN A 254 -10.72 -22.29 -21.91
C ASN A 254 -11.26 -22.52 -23.31
N TRP A 255 -10.48 -23.22 -24.16
CA TRP A 255 -10.92 -23.57 -25.51
C TRP A 255 -12.14 -24.48 -25.49
N LEU A 256 -12.18 -25.51 -24.62
CA LEU A 256 -13.33 -26.42 -24.54
C LEU A 256 -14.56 -25.71 -23.96
N ALA A 257 -14.40 -24.89 -22.92
CA ALA A 257 -15.46 -24.10 -22.33
C ALA A 257 -16.11 -23.15 -23.36
N GLN A 258 -15.30 -22.55 -24.23
CA GLN A 258 -15.77 -21.68 -25.30
C GLN A 258 -16.45 -22.44 -26.43
N THR A 259 -15.88 -23.62 -26.82
CA THR A 259 -16.40 -24.42 -27.95
C THR A 259 -17.69 -25.18 -27.58
N CYS A 260 -17.80 -25.59 -26.32
CA CYS A 260 -18.93 -26.38 -25.80
C CYS A 260 -19.48 -25.74 -24.51
N PRO A 261 -20.15 -24.59 -24.60
CA PRO A 261 -20.71 -23.91 -23.41
C PRO A 261 -21.69 -24.77 -22.61
N GLU A 262 -22.37 -25.72 -23.27
CA GLU A 262 -23.29 -26.66 -22.65
C GLU A 262 -22.64 -27.62 -21.64
N LEU A 263 -21.30 -27.70 -21.61
CA LEU A 263 -20.55 -28.48 -20.62
C LEU A 263 -20.36 -27.76 -19.29
N GLU A 264 -20.71 -26.48 -19.24
CA GLU A 264 -20.63 -25.63 -18.04
C GLU A 264 -19.28 -25.72 -17.30
N LEU A 265 -18.19 -25.76 -18.07
CA LEU A 265 -16.83 -25.81 -17.51
C LEU A 265 -16.44 -24.41 -17.02
N PRO A 266 -15.75 -24.33 -15.87
CA PRO A 266 -15.23 -23.04 -15.39
C PRO A 266 -14.15 -22.53 -16.35
N VAL A 267 -14.20 -21.24 -16.67
CA VAL A 267 -13.18 -20.55 -17.45
C VAL A 267 -12.06 -20.07 -16.54
N MET A 268 -10.82 -20.22 -16.98
CA MET A 268 -9.66 -19.62 -16.31
C MET A 268 -9.43 -18.22 -16.90
N ASP A 269 -10.15 -17.24 -16.36
CA ASP A 269 -9.96 -15.81 -16.61
C ASP A 269 -8.98 -15.20 -15.60
N GLU A 270 -8.80 -13.89 -15.62
CA GLU A 270 -7.88 -13.19 -14.73
C GLU A 270 -8.24 -13.34 -13.24
N GLU A 271 -9.54 -13.38 -12.91
CA GLU A 271 -10.00 -13.55 -11.53
C GLU A 271 -9.75 -14.99 -11.04
N ALA A 272 -10.07 -15.98 -11.89
CA ALA A 272 -9.81 -17.38 -11.62
C ALA A 272 -8.30 -17.67 -11.50
N GLU A 273 -7.48 -17.06 -12.36
CA GLU A 273 -6.02 -17.16 -12.29
C GLU A 273 -5.47 -16.57 -10.99
N ARG A 274 -6.00 -15.41 -10.57
CA ARG A 274 -5.66 -14.81 -9.29
C ARG A 274 -5.99 -15.72 -8.11
N ALA A 275 -7.20 -16.29 -8.08
CA ALA A 275 -7.62 -17.22 -7.04
C ALA A 275 -6.74 -18.49 -7.01
N LEU A 276 -6.34 -18.99 -8.18
CA LEU A 276 -5.38 -20.09 -8.31
C LEU A 276 -4.02 -19.69 -7.72
N LEU A 277 -3.50 -18.53 -8.06
CA LEU A 277 -2.22 -18.02 -7.56
C LEU A 277 -2.26 -17.82 -6.04
N GLU A 278 -3.37 -17.29 -5.50
CA GLU A 278 -3.56 -17.18 -4.05
C GLU A 278 -3.50 -18.54 -3.36
N SER A 279 -4.14 -19.56 -3.95
CA SER A 279 -4.08 -20.94 -3.42
C SER A 279 -2.68 -21.52 -3.45
N ILE A 280 -1.91 -21.22 -4.49
CA ILE A 280 -0.50 -21.64 -4.61
C ILE A 280 0.37 -20.89 -3.59
N CYS A 281 0.10 -19.62 -3.35
CA CYS A 281 0.88 -18.77 -2.43
C CYS A 281 0.53 -18.97 -0.95
N LEU A 282 -0.56 -19.63 -0.62
CA LEU A 282 -1.03 -19.82 0.75
C LEU A 282 0.04 -20.48 1.64
N GLY A 283 0.28 -19.89 2.83
CA GLY A 283 1.36 -20.33 3.74
C GLY A 283 2.77 -19.92 3.29
N GLY A 284 2.89 -19.07 2.26
CA GLY A 284 4.14 -18.42 1.88
C GLY A 284 4.19 -16.98 2.37
N PHE A 285 5.37 -16.51 2.77
CA PHE A 285 5.61 -15.15 3.23
C PHE A 285 6.69 -14.44 2.42
N GLY A 286 7.29 -15.10 1.44
CA GLY A 286 8.29 -14.53 0.56
C GLY A 286 8.52 -15.34 -0.70
N TYR A 287 9.27 -14.76 -1.63
CA TYR A 287 9.54 -15.41 -2.90
C TYR A 287 10.21 -16.78 -2.77
N LYS A 288 11.09 -16.95 -1.78
CA LYS A 288 11.77 -18.23 -1.53
C LYS A 288 10.79 -19.37 -1.22
N ASP A 289 9.66 -19.03 -0.60
CA ASP A 289 8.67 -20.02 -0.17
C ASP A 289 7.78 -20.51 -1.31
N ILE A 290 7.60 -19.69 -2.36
CA ILE A 290 6.64 -19.95 -3.44
C ILE A 290 7.29 -20.32 -4.78
N LYS A 291 8.52 -19.90 -5.07
CA LYS A 291 9.15 -19.96 -6.39
C LYS A 291 9.21 -21.37 -7.00
N GLU A 292 9.34 -22.40 -6.15
CA GLU A 292 9.47 -23.82 -6.57
C GLU A 292 8.15 -24.60 -6.33
N ARG A 293 7.07 -23.94 -5.93
CA ARG A 293 5.81 -24.63 -5.66
C ARG A 293 5.21 -25.24 -6.92
N PRO A 294 4.66 -26.47 -6.83
CA PRO A 294 4.03 -27.13 -7.97
C PRO A 294 2.69 -26.46 -8.30
N VAL A 295 2.51 -26.03 -9.54
CA VAL A 295 1.27 -25.39 -10.05
C VAL A 295 0.24 -26.42 -10.49
N MET A 296 0.66 -27.47 -11.20
CA MET A 296 -0.23 -28.47 -11.80
C MET A 296 -1.18 -29.16 -10.80
N PRO A 297 -0.79 -29.49 -9.55
CA PRO A 297 -1.73 -30.05 -8.58
C PRO A 297 -2.88 -29.12 -8.24
N HIS A 298 -2.63 -27.80 -8.09
CA HIS A 298 -3.65 -26.79 -7.82
C HIS A 298 -4.61 -26.64 -9.02
N LEU A 299 -4.09 -26.63 -10.24
CA LEU A 299 -4.89 -26.65 -11.47
C LEU A 299 -5.80 -27.87 -11.54
N LYS A 300 -5.29 -29.05 -11.25
CA LYS A 300 -6.11 -30.28 -11.24
C LYS A 300 -7.21 -30.26 -10.19
N GLN A 301 -6.99 -29.57 -9.07
CA GLN A 301 -8.01 -29.39 -8.03
C GLN A 301 -9.06 -28.34 -8.42
N TRP A 302 -8.78 -27.47 -9.38
CA TRP A 302 -9.72 -26.46 -9.88
C TRP A 302 -10.97 -27.08 -10.48
N LEU A 303 -10.84 -28.25 -11.12
CA LEU A 303 -11.94 -29.02 -11.68
C LEU A 303 -12.33 -30.18 -10.76
N ASN A 304 -13.62 -30.43 -10.64
CA ASN A 304 -14.09 -31.65 -10.00
C ASN A 304 -13.77 -32.90 -10.86
N PRO A 305 -13.88 -34.13 -10.31
CA PRO A 305 -13.56 -35.36 -11.06
C PRO A 305 -14.31 -35.50 -12.38
N THR A 306 -15.57 -35.19 -12.42
CA THR A 306 -16.42 -35.26 -13.64
C THR A 306 -15.96 -34.26 -14.70
N GLN A 307 -15.69 -33.02 -14.30
CA GLN A 307 -15.19 -31.98 -15.21
C GLN A 307 -13.81 -32.34 -15.78
N ARG A 308 -12.93 -32.96 -14.98
CA ARG A 308 -11.64 -33.48 -15.47
C ARG A 308 -11.81 -34.57 -16.50
N GLU A 309 -12.72 -35.51 -16.28
CA GLU A 309 -13.01 -36.58 -17.26
C GLU A 309 -13.59 -35.99 -18.57
N ILE A 310 -14.48 -35.00 -18.45
CA ILE A 310 -15.03 -34.26 -19.60
C ILE A 310 -13.89 -33.57 -20.37
N LEU A 311 -12.97 -32.89 -19.69
CA LEU A 311 -11.83 -32.22 -20.31
C LEU A 311 -10.93 -33.23 -21.06
N GLU A 312 -10.56 -34.36 -20.43
CA GLU A 312 -9.75 -35.38 -21.03
C GLU A 312 -10.40 -36.05 -22.26
N LYS A 313 -11.73 -36.24 -22.19
CA LYS A 313 -12.49 -36.88 -23.28
C LYS A 313 -12.69 -35.95 -24.49
N HIS A 314 -13.03 -34.68 -24.24
CA HIS A 314 -13.47 -33.76 -25.30
C HIS A 314 -12.39 -32.76 -25.76
N ALA A 315 -11.35 -32.55 -24.98
CA ALA A 315 -10.17 -31.80 -25.36
C ALA A 315 -8.89 -32.58 -24.96
N PRO A 316 -8.63 -33.73 -25.57
CA PRO A 316 -7.54 -34.60 -25.15
C PRO A 316 -6.16 -33.98 -25.40
N GLU A 317 -5.17 -34.34 -24.58
CA GLU A 317 -3.77 -33.94 -24.84
C GLU A 317 -3.16 -34.62 -26.08
N ARG A 318 -3.63 -35.81 -26.38
CA ARG A 318 -3.15 -36.60 -27.51
C ARG A 318 -4.33 -37.21 -28.25
N VAL A 319 -4.19 -37.32 -29.56
CA VAL A 319 -5.20 -37.98 -30.43
C VAL A 319 -4.58 -39.15 -31.13
N LYS A 320 -5.37 -40.22 -31.30
CA LYS A 320 -4.94 -41.40 -32.08
C LYS A 320 -5.27 -41.20 -33.56
N LEU A 321 -4.28 -41.29 -34.43
CA LEU A 321 -4.42 -41.26 -35.89
C LEU A 321 -4.69 -42.65 -36.47
N SER A 322 -5.21 -42.71 -37.73
CA SER A 322 -5.49 -43.95 -38.44
C SER A 322 -4.25 -44.85 -38.61
N ASN A 323 -3.07 -44.27 -38.70
CA ASN A 323 -1.79 -44.99 -38.78
C ASN A 323 -1.24 -45.46 -37.41
N GLY A 324 -2.03 -45.34 -36.34
CA GLY A 324 -1.68 -45.78 -34.98
C GLY A 324 -0.82 -44.84 -34.17
N LYS A 325 -0.34 -43.71 -34.73
CA LYS A 325 0.42 -42.69 -34.00
C LYS A 325 -0.49 -41.88 -33.07
N THR A 326 0.09 -41.41 -31.97
CA THR A 326 -0.62 -40.64 -30.95
C THR A 326 0.06 -39.29 -30.68
N PRO A 327 0.02 -38.35 -31.65
CA PRO A 327 0.62 -37.05 -31.49
C PRO A 327 -0.04 -36.23 -30.38
N LYS A 328 0.72 -35.27 -29.81
CA LYS A 328 0.24 -34.28 -28.90
C LYS A 328 -0.53 -33.21 -29.67
N LEU A 329 -1.67 -32.72 -29.11
CA LEU A 329 -2.35 -31.56 -29.58
C LEU A 329 -1.81 -30.29 -28.90
N THR A 330 -1.73 -29.23 -29.68
CA THR A 330 -1.44 -27.89 -29.18
C THR A 330 -2.71 -27.07 -29.24
N TYR A 331 -3.05 -26.46 -28.12
CA TYR A 331 -4.21 -25.54 -27.99
C TYR A 331 -3.71 -24.10 -28.01
N SER A 332 -4.50 -23.20 -28.60
CA SER A 332 -4.22 -21.77 -28.67
C SER A 332 -5.50 -20.96 -28.48
N ARG A 333 -5.35 -19.66 -28.22
CA ARG A 333 -6.52 -18.75 -28.05
C ARG A 333 -7.19 -18.42 -29.38
N GLU A 334 -6.42 -18.37 -30.47
CA GLU A 334 -6.84 -17.77 -31.75
C GLU A 334 -7.10 -18.77 -32.86
N ALA A 335 -6.66 -20.01 -32.70
CA ALA A 335 -6.75 -21.03 -33.75
C ALA A 335 -7.31 -22.34 -33.21
N PRO A 336 -7.94 -23.17 -34.09
CA PRO A 336 -8.34 -24.52 -33.73
C PRO A 336 -7.15 -25.37 -33.22
N PRO A 337 -7.40 -26.37 -32.37
CA PRO A 337 -6.37 -27.28 -31.91
C PRO A 337 -5.65 -27.94 -33.09
N TYR A 338 -4.34 -28.06 -33.00
CA TYR A 338 -3.54 -28.59 -34.07
C TYR A 338 -2.51 -29.63 -33.59
N LEU A 339 -2.12 -30.51 -34.51
CA LEU A 339 -0.97 -31.36 -34.36
C LEU A 339 0.13 -30.94 -35.35
N ALA A 340 1.38 -31.02 -34.94
CA ALA A 340 2.53 -30.71 -35.79
C ALA A 340 3.39 -31.93 -35.97
N LEU A 341 3.41 -32.48 -37.18
CA LEU A 341 4.13 -33.72 -37.52
C LEU A 341 4.87 -33.57 -38.84
N ARG A 342 6.00 -34.30 -38.96
CA ARG A 342 6.68 -34.44 -40.26
C ARG A 342 5.79 -35.18 -41.23
N ILE A 343 5.91 -34.86 -42.50
CA ILE A 343 5.14 -35.47 -43.59
C ILE A 343 5.20 -37.01 -43.55
N GLN A 344 6.36 -37.57 -43.22
CA GLN A 344 6.56 -39.03 -43.13
C GLN A 344 5.77 -39.66 -41.95
N GLU A 345 5.44 -38.89 -40.95
CA GLU A 345 4.70 -39.36 -39.80
C GLU A 345 3.19 -39.31 -40.01
N LEU A 346 2.75 -38.65 -41.10
CA LEU A 346 1.35 -38.55 -41.52
C LEU A 346 0.97 -39.53 -42.64
N TYR A 347 1.91 -40.32 -43.15
CA TYR A 347 1.56 -41.34 -44.16
C TYR A 347 0.43 -42.22 -43.65
N ASP A 348 -0.48 -42.61 -44.57
CA ASP A 348 -1.67 -43.40 -44.33
C ASP A 348 -2.75 -42.69 -43.41
N VAL A 349 -2.60 -41.39 -43.17
CA VAL A 349 -3.61 -40.58 -42.50
C VAL A 349 -4.43 -39.85 -43.55
N THR A 350 -5.69 -40.25 -43.74
CA THR A 350 -6.61 -39.66 -44.72
C THR A 350 -7.62 -38.73 -44.04
N GLN A 351 -7.84 -38.88 -42.74
CA GLN A 351 -8.75 -38.06 -41.96
C GLN A 351 -8.14 -37.68 -40.62
N LEU A 352 -8.41 -36.46 -40.18
CA LEU A 352 -8.00 -35.96 -38.86
C LEU A 352 -9.15 -36.18 -37.85
N PRO A 353 -8.82 -36.38 -36.58
CA PRO A 353 -9.82 -36.52 -35.53
C PRO A 353 -10.70 -35.27 -35.39
N ILE A 354 -11.95 -35.52 -35.07
CA ILE A 354 -12.91 -34.46 -34.63
C ILE A 354 -13.07 -34.60 -33.11
N ILE A 355 -12.92 -33.50 -32.41
CA ILE A 355 -12.96 -33.44 -30.95
C ILE A 355 -14.11 -32.49 -30.47
N ALA A 356 -14.20 -32.17 -29.19
CA ALA A 356 -15.21 -31.30 -28.62
C ALA A 356 -16.65 -31.70 -29.03
N MET A 357 -17.06 -32.92 -28.71
CA MET A 357 -18.41 -33.44 -29.04
C MET A 357 -18.68 -33.39 -30.56
N HIS A 358 -17.72 -33.64 -31.39
CA HIS A 358 -17.74 -33.56 -32.88
C HIS A 358 -17.95 -32.14 -33.43
N LYS A 359 -17.72 -31.09 -32.63
CA LYS A 359 -17.87 -29.69 -33.07
C LYS A 359 -16.64 -29.10 -33.74
N ALA A 360 -15.43 -29.65 -33.46
CA ALA A 360 -14.18 -29.10 -33.95
C ALA A 360 -13.25 -30.14 -34.56
N GLY A 361 -12.83 -29.90 -35.79
CA GLY A 361 -11.81 -30.66 -36.46
C GLY A 361 -10.40 -30.26 -36.02
N VAL A 362 -9.53 -31.20 -35.82
CA VAL A 362 -8.09 -30.94 -35.57
C VAL A 362 -7.43 -30.47 -36.86
N THR A 363 -6.48 -29.53 -36.75
CA THR A 363 -5.69 -29.04 -37.89
C THR A 363 -4.32 -29.72 -37.91
N ALA A 364 -3.85 -30.13 -39.09
CA ALA A 364 -2.49 -30.64 -39.25
C ALA A 364 -1.56 -29.54 -39.74
N HIS A 365 -0.52 -29.26 -38.95
CA HIS A 365 0.65 -28.51 -39.37
C HIS A 365 1.67 -29.52 -39.91
N ILE A 366 1.71 -29.67 -41.24
CA ILE A 366 2.57 -30.61 -41.93
C ILE A 366 3.96 -30.02 -42.02
N LEU A 367 4.96 -30.72 -41.51
CA LEU A 367 6.33 -30.24 -41.43
C LEU A 367 7.25 -31.00 -42.38
N ALA A 368 8.19 -30.26 -42.98
CA ALA A 368 9.32 -30.84 -43.68
C ALA A 368 10.26 -31.60 -42.69
N PRO A 369 11.20 -32.42 -43.18
CA PRO A 369 12.17 -33.10 -42.31
C PRO A 369 12.97 -32.19 -41.37
N ASN A 370 13.18 -30.94 -41.76
CA ASN A 370 13.84 -29.90 -40.93
C ASN A 370 12.88 -29.12 -39.99
N MET A 371 11.67 -29.66 -39.79
CA MET A 371 10.64 -29.07 -38.93
C MET A 371 10.03 -27.75 -39.41
N ARG A 372 10.33 -27.29 -40.63
CA ARG A 372 9.67 -26.10 -41.19
C ARG A 372 8.25 -26.45 -41.66
N PRO A 373 7.27 -25.60 -41.43
CA PRO A 373 5.93 -25.78 -41.95
C PRO A 373 5.93 -25.86 -43.49
N VAL A 374 5.24 -26.85 -44.04
CA VAL A 374 5.02 -27.02 -45.47
C VAL A 374 3.61 -26.67 -45.84
N GLN A 375 2.65 -27.14 -45.06
CA GLN A 375 1.23 -26.86 -45.26
C GLN A 375 0.46 -26.97 -43.94
N ILE A 376 -0.63 -26.23 -43.85
CA ILE A 376 -1.62 -26.27 -42.75
C ILE A 376 -2.94 -26.68 -43.39
N THR A 377 -3.54 -27.76 -42.91
CA THR A 377 -4.80 -28.28 -43.50
C THR A 377 -5.62 -29.07 -42.47
N GLN A 378 -6.93 -29.09 -42.68
CA GLN A 378 -7.85 -30.04 -42.05
C GLN A 378 -8.25 -31.15 -43.00
N ASP A 379 -8.05 -30.95 -44.32
CA ASP A 379 -8.31 -31.97 -45.36
C ASP A 379 -7.01 -32.70 -45.75
N MET A 380 -6.81 -33.86 -45.13
CA MET A 380 -5.67 -34.72 -45.43
C MET A 380 -5.83 -35.45 -46.73
N ALA A 381 -7.06 -35.78 -47.14
CA ALA A 381 -7.30 -36.48 -48.39
C ALA A 381 -6.96 -35.58 -49.59
N GLY A 382 -7.45 -34.34 -49.59
CA GLY A 382 -7.09 -33.31 -50.58
C GLY A 382 -5.59 -33.01 -50.58
N PHE A 383 -4.97 -32.92 -49.39
CA PHE A 383 -3.52 -32.73 -49.29
C PHE A 383 -2.75 -33.83 -50.04
N TRP A 384 -3.03 -35.08 -49.79
CA TRP A 384 -2.32 -36.21 -50.44
C TRP A 384 -2.52 -36.25 -51.94
N LYS A 385 -3.73 -35.92 -52.38
CA LYS A 385 -4.10 -35.95 -53.82
C LYS A 385 -3.52 -34.77 -54.58
N ASP A 386 -3.73 -33.56 -54.08
CA ASP A 386 -3.53 -32.37 -54.89
C ASP A 386 -2.24 -31.61 -54.60
N HIS A 387 -1.71 -31.69 -53.37
CA HIS A 387 -0.56 -30.88 -52.95
C HIS A 387 0.73 -31.72 -52.77
N TYR A 388 0.59 -32.92 -52.24
CA TYR A 388 1.75 -33.76 -51.92
C TYR A 388 2.65 -34.08 -53.13
N PRO A 389 2.17 -34.36 -54.33
CA PRO A 389 3.01 -34.66 -55.49
C PRO A 389 4.05 -33.58 -55.80
N ASP A 390 3.66 -32.30 -55.68
CA ASP A 390 4.54 -31.17 -55.92
C ASP A 390 5.53 -30.96 -54.79
N ILE A 391 5.04 -31.01 -53.55
CA ILE A 391 5.83 -30.92 -52.33
C ILE A 391 6.87 -32.08 -52.29
N LYS A 392 6.48 -33.26 -52.64
CA LYS A 392 7.40 -34.41 -52.72
C LYS A 392 8.54 -34.14 -53.67
N ARG A 393 8.28 -33.66 -54.91
CA ARG A 393 9.32 -33.34 -55.90
C ARG A 393 10.33 -32.33 -55.37
N GLU A 394 9.89 -31.30 -54.66
CA GLU A 394 10.75 -30.30 -54.07
C GLU A 394 11.57 -30.84 -52.90
N LEU A 395 10.89 -31.45 -51.92
CA LEU A 395 11.52 -31.91 -50.70
C LEU A 395 12.43 -33.13 -50.91
N GLN A 396 12.14 -34.03 -51.86
CA GLN A 396 12.97 -35.17 -52.18
C GLN A 396 14.34 -34.75 -52.71
N ARG A 397 14.40 -33.65 -53.48
CA ARG A 397 15.68 -33.08 -53.92
C ARG A 397 16.51 -32.55 -52.75
N ARG A 398 15.85 -31.95 -51.79
CA ARG A 398 16.51 -31.32 -50.63
C ARG A 398 16.84 -32.32 -49.52
N TYR A 399 16.03 -33.38 -49.39
CA TYR A 399 16.16 -34.41 -48.34
C TYR A 399 16.12 -35.82 -48.92
N PRO A 400 17.10 -36.23 -49.73
CA PRO A 400 17.06 -37.51 -50.46
C PRO A 400 17.17 -38.73 -49.55
N LYS A 401 17.66 -38.58 -48.33
CA LYS A 401 17.82 -39.66 -47.35
C LYS A 401 16.52 -40.03 -46.60
N HIS A 402 15.45 -39.25 -46.75
CA HIS A 402 14.16 -39.54 -46.13
C HIS A 402 13.30 -40.41 -47.04
N ALA A 403 12.45 -41.24 -46.42
CA ALA A 403 11.52 -42.09 -47.17
C ALA A 403 10.40 -41.22 -47.79
N TRP A 404 10.24 -41.22 -49.12
CA TRP A 404 9.20 -40.52 -49.84
C TRP A 404 8.31 -41.57 -50.56
N ARG A 405 7.01 -41.60 -50.18
CA ARG A 405 6.01 -42.51 -50.74
C ARG A 405 5.34 -41.92 -51.98
#